data_9be83b39c784e25b3fbe1e99d88b18e9
#
_entry.id   9be83b39c784e25b3fbe1e99d88b18e9
#
_cell.length_a   1.000
_cell.length_b   1.000
_cell.length_c   1.000
_cell.angle_alpha   90.00
_cell.angle_beta   90.00
_cell.angle_gamma   90.00
#
_symmetry.space_group_name_H-M   'P 1'
#
loop_
_entity.id
_entity.type
_entity.pdbx_description
1 polymer ?
#
loop_
_entity_poly.entity_id
_entity_poly.type
_entity_poly.pdbx_seq_one_letter_code
_entity_poly.pdbx_strand_id
1 'polypeptide(L)'
;MSFLVSPGVHVKEIDLTNVVPSVDTTIGAIAGPFEKGPVSSIVTITSEADLVNNFGKPNANNFEFWFTASNFLKYSNTLKVVRAESALLNASEGGTGLLIRDNDQYLSDYFTETGAGTVTTNDWYARTAGVLGNSIGVEVCPSAQAYEQDLGTNNLVNGAGAIGDKTITVDDADVSGFGFQVGDMIKFHEASVVVKVVAGAITNSINLTVDGGSGTVAVGHRVIGAGITEVVKVKTVTSATVFVLDKPITVADNIDLAFSNYTSVEAGNTQYEVTDITGEVLSIRLKDDPDEGGLQTIIPDNALITRRWRWADLFNSAPGQSAYNLANGRGTGDELHIVVFDTTGNITGADVDVAGQRGNSVLETYANLSKNSS
;
A
#
# COMPACT_ATOMS: atom_id res chain seq x y z
N MET A 1 1.02 34.53 71.55
CA MET A 1 1.17 33.45 72.61
C MET A 1 0.31 33.84 73.75
N SER A 2 -0.69 33.05 74.07
CA SER A 2 -1.56 33.26 75.24
C SER A 2 -0.89 32.56 76.42
N PHE A 3 -0.50 33.35 77.46
CA PHE A 3 0.03 32.80 78.72
C PHE A 3 -1.15 32.38 79.60
N LEU A 4 -1.12 31.16 80.09
CA LEU A 4 -2.02 30.71 81.14
C LEU A 4 -1.58 31.37 82.46
N VAL A 5 -2.47 32.19 83.06
CA VAL A 5 -2.24 32.97 84.27
C VAL A 5 -2.59 32.22 85.55
N SER A 6 -3.17 31.00 85.44
CA SER A 6 -3.51 30.11 86.54
C SER A 6 -3.15 28.64 86.22
N PRO A 7 -2.98 27.74 87.16
CA PRO A 7 -2.68 26.37 86.91
C PRO A 7 -3.85 25.77 86.09
N GLY A 8 -3.59 25.35 84.85
CA GLY A 8 -4.54 24.74 83.92
C GLY A 8 -3.84 23.72 83.04
N VAL A 9 -4.58 22.76 82.58
CA VAL A 9 -4.06 21.78 81.63
C VAL A 9 -4.23 22.34 80.22
N HIS A 10 -3.10 22.53 79.49
CA HIS A 10 -3.12 22.89 78.09
C HIS A 10 -3.13 21.61 77.24
N VAL A 11 -4.31 21.25 76.73
CA VAL A 11 -4.42 20.12 75.78
C VAL A 11 -4.13 20.65 74.42
N LYS A 12 -3.09 20.18 73.76
CA LYS A 12 -2.82 20.40 72.35
C LYS A 12 -3.16 19.11 71.63
N GLU A 13 -4.22 19.12 70.90
CA GLU A 13 -4.56 18.00 70.02
C GLU A 13 -3.61 18.10 68.81
N ILE A 14 -2.80 17.10 68.59
CA ILE A 14 -1.97 16.94 67.41
C ILE A 14 -2.70 15.93 66.56
N ASP A 15 -3.38 16.42 65.54
CA ASP A 15 -3.97 15.57 64.50
C ASP A 15 -2.83 14.96 63.66
N LEU A 16 -2.56 13.68 63.90
CA LEU A 16 -1.59 12.89 63.14
C LEU A 16 -2.23 12.21 61.92
N THR A 17 -3.52 12.43 61.68
CA THR A 17 -4.21 11.84 60.53
C THR A 17 -3.82 12.44 59.19
N ASN A 18 -3.12 13.58 59.15
CA ASN A 18 -2.64 14.20 57.90
C ASN A 18 -1.24 13.79 57.48
N VAL A 19 -0.62 12.86 58.17
CA VAL A 19 0.58 12.18 57.66
C VAL A 19 0.15 10.79 57.17
N VAL A 20 -0.74 10.76 56.20
CA VAL A 20 -0.72 9.66 55.23
C VAL A 20 0.55 9.92 54.43
N PRO A 21 1.62 9.13 54.58
CA PRO A 21 2.70 9.22 53.60
C PRO A 21 2.01 9.01 52.24
N SER A 22 2.22 9.92 51.29
CA SER A 22 1.83 9.70 49.92
C SER A 22 2.43 8.35 49.57
N VAL A 23 1.58 7.34 49.44
CA VAL A 23 2.02 6.02 49.03
C VAL A 23 2.57 6.26 47.65
N ASP A 24 3.87 6.21 47.51
CA ASP A 24 4.53 6.25 46.21
C ASP A 24 3.82 5.27 45.32
N THR A 25 3.52 5.73 44.13
CA THR A 25 2.84 4.92 43.12
C THR A 25 3.45 3.54 43.08
N THR A 26 2.64 2.50 43.33
CA THR A 26 3.11 1.12 43.30
C THR A 26 3.63 0.82 41.91
N ILE A 27 4.95 0.66 41.78
CA ILE A 27 5.56 0.26 40.51
C ILE A 27 5.61 -1.24 40.44
N GLY A 28 4.96 -1.81 39.45
CA GLY A 28 5.04 -3.24 39.13
C GLY A 28 6.05 -3.52 38.04
N ALA A 29 6.49 -4.77 37.97
CA ALA A 29 7.30 -5.27 36.88
C ALA A 29 6.84 -6.67 36.46
N ILE A 30 6.81 -6.93 35.17
CA ILE A 30 6.49 -8.23 34.60
C ILE A 30 7.38 -8.53 33.39
N ALA A 31 7.84 -9.77 33.30
CA ALA A 31 8.50 -10.31 32.11
C ALA A 31 7.67 -11.48 31.58
N GLY A 32 7.41 -11.51 30.29
CA GLY A 32 6.56 -12.57 29.70
C GLY A 32 6.62 -12.62 28.17
N PRO A 33 6.04 -13.69 27.59
CA PRO A 33 5.98 -13.92 26.14
C PRO A 33 4.85 -13.10 25.54
N PHE A 34 5.08 -11.82 25.29
CA PHE A 34 4.11 -10.96 24.64
C PHE A 34 4.19 -11.11 23.11
N GLU A 35 3.07 -10.86 22.41
CA GLU A 35 2.91 -11.09 20.98
C GLU A 35 3.80 -10.19 20.12
N LYS A 36 3.92 -8.92 20.51
CA LYS A 36 4.73 -7.91 19.83
C LYS A 36 5.48 -7.02 20.81
N GLY A 37 6.21 -6.05 20.35
CA GLY A 37 6.94 -5.08 21.16
C GLY A 37 8.44 -5.30 21.18
N PRO A 38 9.19 -4.37 21.78
CA PRO A 38 10.65 -4.44 21.86
C PRO A 38 11.10 -5.66 22.66
N VAL A 39 12.16 -6.31 22.21
CA VAL A 39 12.74 -7.48 22.87
C VAL A 39 13.84 -7.03 23.81
N SER A 40 13.86 -7.56 25.03
CA SER A 40 14.87 -7.27 26.07
C SER A 40 14.98 -5.77 26.46
N SER A 41 13.96 -5.00 26.17
CA SER A 41 13.86 -3.57 26.53
C SER A 41 12.75 -3.38 27.58
N ILE A 42 12.99 -2.48 28.54
CA ILE A 42 12.02 -2.16 29.59
C ILE A 42 11.09 -1.05 29.08
N VAL A 43 9.82 -1.39 28.91
CA VAL A 43 8.78 -0.41 28.53
C VAL A 43 7.90 -0.09 29.72
N THR A 44 7.63 1.19 29.95
CA THR A 44 6.71 1.63 31.00
C THR A 44 5.31 1.72 30.40
N ILE A 45 4.38 1.00 30.97
CA ILE A 45 2.98 0.93 30.55
C ILE A 45 2.12 1.58 31.63
N THR A 46 1.20 2.42 31.21
CA THR A 46 0.36 3.25 32.08
C THR A 46 -1.13 2.85 32.08
N SER A 47 -1.56 2.11 31.06
CA SER A 47 -2.95 1.69 30.89
C SER A 47 -3.04 0.38 30.12
N GLU A 48 -4.21 -0.28 30.17
CA GLU A 48 -4.48 -1.46 29.35
C GLU A 48 -4.43 -1.16 27.84
N ALA A 49 -4.91 0.01 27.43
CA ALA A 49 -4.81 0.44 26.03
C ALA A 49 -3.35 0.57 25.59
N ASP A 50 -2.50 1.11 26.45
CA ASP A 50 -1.07 1.22 26.22
C ASP A 50 -0.38 -0.17 26.17
N LEU A 51 -0.83 -1.12 27.01
CA LEU A 51 -0.39 -2.52 26.97
C LEU A 51 -0.73 -3.17 25.62
N VAL A 52 -1.97 -3.00 25.12
CA VAL A 52 -2.40 -3.51 23.82
C VAL A 52 -1.60 -2.90 22.69
N ASN A 53 -1.40 -1.59 22.71
CA ASN A 53 -0.68 -0.87 21.67
C ASN A 53 0.78 -1.33 21.55
N ASN A 54 1.46 -1.53 22.70
CA ASN A 54 2.87 -1.88 22.73
C ASN A 54 3.12 -3.40 22.62
N PHE A 55 2.28 -4.23 23.25
CA PHE A 55 2.55 -5.65 23.44
C PHE A 55 1.50 -6.59 22.82
N GLY A 56 0.47 -6.06 22.18
CA GLY A 56 -0.56 -6.84 21.51
C GLY A 56 -1.69 -7.28 22.42
N LYS A 57 -2.54 -8.16 21.90
CA LYS A 57 -3.71 -8.71 22.58
C LYS A 57 -3.37 -10.02 23.28
N PRO A 58 -4.19 -10.48 24.26
CA PRO A 58 -4.01 -11.80 24.83
C PRO A 58 -4.31 -12.89 23.79
N ASN A 59 -3.49 -13.94 23.79
CA ASN A 59 -3.66 -15.13 22.97
C ASN A 59 -3.37 -16.39 23.80
N ALA A 60 -3.49 -17.58 23.20
CA ALA A 60 -3.32 -18.86 23.89
C ALA A 60 -1.95 -19.04 24.57
N ASN A 61 -0.92 -18.32 24.10
CA ASN A 61 0.46 -18.47 24.59
C ASN A 61 0.86 -17.43 25.65
N ASN A 62 0.13 -16.31 25.73
CA ASN A 62 0.51 -15.20 26.60
C ASN A 62 -0.56 -14.75 27.59
N PHE A 63 -1.75 -15.37 27.59
CA PHE A 63 -2.91 -14.89 28.34
C PHE A 63 -2.64 -14.73 29.83
N GLU A 64 -1.89 -15.63 30.45
CA GLU A 64 -1.57 -15.58 31.87
C GLU A 64 -0.78 -14.31 32.23
N PHE A 65 0.26 -14.02 31.47
CA PHE A 65 1.08 -12.83 31.65
C PHE A 65 0.30 -11.57 31.28
N TRP A 66 -0.44 -11.62 30.20
CA TRP A 66 -1.22 -10.48 29.70
C TRP A 66 -2.29 -10.05 30.70
N PHE A 67 -3.11 -10.99 31.20
CA PHE A 67 -4.14 -10.68 32.19
C PHE A 67 -3.56 -10.31 33.55
N THR A 68 -2.41 -10.83 33.93
CA THR A 68 -1.70 -10.41 35.13
C THR A 68 -1.29 -8.94 35.03
N ALA A 69 -0.71 -8.53 33.88
CA ALA A 69 -0.37 -7.14 33.60
C ALA A 69 -1.61 -6.22 33.59
N SER A 70 -2.67 -6.62 32.86
CA SER A 70 -3.93 -5.87 32.78
C SER A 70 -4.58 -5.70 34.17
N ASN A 71 -4.61 -6.76 34.98
CA ASN A 71 -5.16 -6.67 36.33
C ASN A 71 -4.35 -5.75 37.23
N PHE A 72 -3.02 -5.76 37.13
CA PHE A 72 -2.17 -4.82 37.88
C PHE A 72 -2.47 -3.37 37.48
N LEU A 73 -2.67 -3.09 36.20
CA LEU A 73 -2.96 -1.73 35.67
C LEU A 73 -4.32 -1.18 36.12
N LYS A 74 -5.21 -1.99 36.70
CA LYS A 74 -6.46 -1.53 37.34
C LYS A 74 -6.21 -0.84 38.69
N TYR A 75 -5.07 -1.11 39.33
CA TYR A 75 -4.71 -0.60 40.65
C TYR A 75 -3.52 0.36 40.63
N SER A 76 -2.72 0.35 39.56
CA SER A 76 -1.54 1.18 39.38
C SER A 76 -1.41 1.63 37.94
N ASN A 77 -0.84 2.81 37.74
CA ASN A 77 -0.56 3.39 36.42
C ASN A 77 0.91 3.28 36.02
N THR A 78 1.71 2.45 36.71
CA THR A 78 3.15 2.30 36.40
C THR A 78 3.54 0.84 36.43
N LEU A 79 3.54 0.21 35.27
CA LEU A 79 3.99 -1.18 35.07
C LEU A 79 5.20 -1.19 34.14
N LYS A 80 6.30 -1.79 34.60
CA LYS A 80 7.48 -2.07 33.78
C LYS A 80 7.30 -3.43 33.11
N VAL A 81 7.25 -3.44 31.79
CA VAL A 81 7.05 -4.68 31.01
C VAL A 81 8.30 -4.98 30.21
N VAL A 82 8.74 -6.23 30.25
CA VAL A 82 9.82 -6.75 29.40
C VAL A 82 9.28 -7.94 28.62
N ARG A 83 9.44 -7.88 27.31
CA ARG A 83 9.18 -9.03 26.44
C ARG A 83 10.34 -10.01 26.55
N ALA A 84 10.09 -11.12 27.19
CA ALA A 84 11.05 -12.20 27.42
C ALA A 84 10.83 -13.32 26.41
N GLU A 85 11.59 -13.29 25.33
CA GLU A 85 11.64 -14.38 24.37
C GLU A 85 13.05 -14.58 23.84
N SER A 86 13.42 -15.84 23.63
CA SER A 86 14.70 -16.21 23.03
C SER A 86 14.52 -16.57 21.56
N ALA A 87 15.50 -16.23 20.73
CA ALA A 87 15.58 -16.57 19.30
C ALA A 87 14.49 -15.97 18.38
N LEU A 88 13.87 -14.87 18.79
CA LEU A 88 13.00 -14.12 17.89
C LEU A 88 13.81 -13.27 16.91
N LEU A 89 13.38 -13.27 15.66
CA LEU A 89 13.91 -12.41 14.60
C LEU A 89 12.79 -11.53 14.05
N ASN A 90 13.16 -10.36 13.55
CA ASN A 90 12.25 -9.53 12.77
C ASN A 90 12.09 -10.16 11.38
N ALA A 91 10.87 -10.34 10.92
CA ALA A 91 10.61 -10.86 9.58
C ALA A 91 11.18 -9.92 8.52
N SER A 92 11.62 -10.48 7.41
CA SER A 92 12.15 -9.76 6.26
C SER A 92 11.66 -10.35 4.95
N GLU A 93 11.71 -9.60 3.88
CA GLU A 93 11.26 -10.05 2.56
C GLU A 93 12.07 -11.23 2.00
N GLY A 94 13.37 -11.30 2.30
CA GLY A 94 14.27 -12.34 1.80
C GLY A 94 14.30 -13.61 2.65
N GLY A 95 13.47 -13.72 3.67
CA GLY A 95 13.38 -14.92 4.51
C GLY A 95 14.49 -15.11 5.55
N THR A 96 15.54 -14.30 5.54
CA THR A 96 16.59 -14.32 6.57
C THR A 96 16.34 -13.18 7.55
N GLY A 97 15.63 -13.47 8.62
CA GLY A 97 15.31 -12.50 9.67
C GLY A 97 16.57 -12.01 10.40
N LEU A 98 16.44 -10.83 10.99
CA LEU A 98 17.47 -10.17 11.80
C LEU A 98 16.84 -9.77 13.12
N LEU A 99 17.56 -9.83 14.21
CA LEU A 99 17.06 -9.30 15.49
C LEU A 99 17.33 -7.80 15.57
N ILE A 100 16.27 -7.01 15.46
CA ILE A 100 16.24 -5.59 15.75
C ILE A 100 15.45 -5.41 17.05
N ARG A 101 16.12 -5.10 18.13
CA ARG A 101 15.49 -5.04 19.47
C ARG A 101 14.59 -3.84 19.64
N ASP A 102 15.06 -2.69 19.15
CA ASP A 102 14.36 -1.41 19.26
C ASP A 102 14.83 -0.45 18.16
N ASN A 103 14.23 0.75 18.15
CA ASN A 103 14.54 1.77 17.15
C ASN A 103 15.96 2.34 17.31
N ASP A 104 16.49 2.41 18.53
CA ASP A 104 17.82 2.96 18.76
C ASP A 104 18.89 2.04 18.20
N GLN A 105 18.74 0.73 18.38
CA GLN A 105 19.59 -0.26 17.72
C GLN A 105 19.48 -0.20 16.20
N TYR A 106 18.27 -0.05 15.66
CA TYR A 106 18.09 0.09 14.21
C TYR A 106 18.87 1.29 13.66
N LEU A 107 18.73 2.44 14.31
CA LEU A 107 19.40 3.68 13.88
C LEU A 107 20.92 3.62 14.04
N SER A 108 21.43 2.98 15.10
CA SER A 108 22.87 2.92 15.36
C SER A 108 23.61 1.86 14.55
N ASP A 109 23.00 0.68 14.38
CA ASP A 109 23.71 -0.50 13.88
C ASP A 109 23.37 -0.78 12.41
N TYR A 110 22.16 -0.42 11.96
CA TYR A 110 21.64 -0.82 10.66
C TYR A 110 21.31 0.34 9.74
N PHE A 111 20.90 1.47 10.27
CA PHE A 111 20.59 2.66 9.49
C PHE A 111 21.78 3.60 9.50
N THR A 112 22.39 3.83 8.33
CA THR A 112 23.37 4.90 8.12
C THR A 112 22.82 5.89 7.10
N GLU A 113 23.09 7.20 7.30
CA GLU A 113 22.67 8.27 6.37
C GLU A 113 23.11 8.04 4.91
N THR A 114 24.11 7.19 4.71
CA THR A 114 24.63 6.84 3.38
C THR A 114 23.98 5.61 2.77
N GLY A 115 22.98 5.00 3.44
CA GLY A 115 22.36 3.76 2.99
C GLY A 115 23.26 2.52 3.07
N ALA A 116 24.45 2.65 3.64
CA ALA A 116 25.43 1.56 3.75
C ALA A 116 25.40 0.92 5.15
N GLY A 117 24.21 0.58 5.64
CA GLY A 117 24.09 -0.26 6.83
C GLY A 117 24.65 -1.67 6.56
N THR A 118 25.01 -2.37 7.62
CA THR A 118 25.62 -3.72 7.54
C THR A 118 24.64 -4.79 7.02
N VAL A 119 23.36 -4.43 6.85
CA VAL A 119 22.28 -5.32 6.38
C VAL A 119 22.00 -5.03 4.91
N THR A 120 22.67 -5.74 4.05
CA THR A 120 22.64 -5.52 2.60
C THR A 120 21.77 -6.52 1.83
N THR A 121 21.01 -7.36 2.53
CA THR A 121 20.32 -8.48 1.88
C THR A 121 18.82 -8.29 1.67
N ASN A 122 18.19 -7.37 2.40
CA ASN A 122 16.75 -7.13 2.31
C ASN A 122 16.45 -5.64 2.46
N ASP A 123 15.46 -5.15 1.73
CA ASP A 123 15.03 -3.76 1.77
C ASP A 123 14.00 -3.51 2.89
N TRP A 124 13.31 -4.56 3.34
CA TRP A 124 12.21 -4.46 4.29
C TRP A 124 12.38 -5.40 5.48
N TYR A 125 12.18 -4.85 6.68
CA TYR A 125 12.15 -5.60 7.93
C TYR A 125 10.93 -5.19 8.76
N ALA A 126 10.25 -6.16 9.36
CA ALA A 126 9.20 -5.87 10.33
C ALA A 126 9.79 -5.16 11.55
N ARG A 127 9.13 -4.12 12.03
CA ARG A 127 9.58 -3.31 13.17
C ARG A 127 9.75 -4.10 14.46
N THR A 128 8.92 -5.13 14.66
CA THR A 128 8.92 -5.95 15.88
C THR A 128 9.30 -7.38 15.54
N ALA A 129 10.17 -7.97 16.36
CA ALA A 129 10.54 -9.37 16.23
C ALA A 129 9.35 -10.29 16.52
N GLY A 130 9.29 -11.43 15.84
CA GLY A 130 8.29 -12.47 16.04
C GLY A 130 7.44 -12.77 14.82
N VAL A 131 6.64 -13.82 14.93
CA VAL A 131 5.85 -14.38 13.82
C VAL A 131 4.79 -13.45 13.25
N LEU A 132 4.36 -12.45 14.01
CA LEU A 132 3.38 -11.46 13.54
C LEU A 132 3.91 -10.67 12.33
N GLY A 133 5.23 -10.46 12.26
CA GLY A 133 5.88 -9.82 11.13
C GLY A 133 5.70 -10.56 9.81
N ASN A 134 5.51 -11.88 9.83
CA ASN A 134 5.27 -12.69 8.63
C ASN A 134 3.89 -12.42 7.99
N SER A 135 3.00 -11.73 8.71
CA SER A 135 1.69 -11.32 8.18
C SER A 135 1.74 -9.97 7.49
N ILE A 136 2.85 -9.27 7.51
CA ILE A 136 2.99 -7.94 6.91
C ILE A 136 3.44 -8.08 5.46
N GLY A 137 2.64 -7.52 4.53
CA GLY A 137 3.02 -7.33 3.14
C GLY A 137 3.34 -5.85 2.88
N VAL A 138 4.30 -5.60 2.02
CA VAL A 138 4.63 -4.27 1.52
C VAL A 138 4.60 -4.30 0.01
N GLU A 139 3.90 -3.36 -0.57
CA GLU A 139 3.83 -3.21 -2.01
C GLU A 139 4.11 -1.78 -2.43
N VAL A 140 4.96 -1.63 -3.43
CA VAL A 140 5.43 -0.33 -3.92
C VAL A 140 4.93 -0.11 -5.34
N CYS A 141 4.27 1.03 -5.57
CA CYS A 141 3.97 1.51 -6.90
C CYS A 141 5.01 2.58 -7.30
N PRO A 142 6.02 2.23 -8.11
CA PRO A 142 7.19 3.08 -8.33
C PRO A 142 6.99 4.15 -9.39
N SER A 143 5.88 4.16 -10.15
CA SER A 143 5.65 5.08 -11.25
C SER A 143 4.17 5.15 -11.67
N ALA A 144 3.83 6.16 -12.46
CA ALA A 144 2.50 6.26 -13.06
C ALA A 144 2.15 5.06 -13.94
N GLN A 145 3.13 4.48 -14.64
CA GLN A 145 2.95 3.29 -15.45
C GLN A 145 2.63 2.05 -14.61
N ALA A 146 3.28 1.90 -13.44
CA ALA A 146 2.97 0.82 -12.51
C ALA A 146 1.58 0.99 -11.88
N TYR A 147 1.10 2.23 -11.74
CA TYR A 147 -0.21 2.54 -11.18
C TYR A 147 -1.37 2.18 -12.13
N GLU A 148 -1.30 2.61 -13.38
CA GLU A 148 -2.26 2.27 -14.44
C GLU A 148 -1.59 2.35 -15.80
N GLN A 149 -1.74 1.30 -16.62
CA GLN A 149 -1.09 1.18 -17.91
C GLN A 149 -2.06 0.60 -18.94
N ASP A 150 -2.12 1.22 -20.10
CA ASP A 150 -2.63 0.60 -21.32
C ASP A 150 -1.52 -0.24 -21.94
N LEU A 151 -1.72 -1.56 -22.06
CA LEU A 151 -0.67 -2.48 -22.48
C LEU A 151 -0.38 -2.39 -23.99
N GLY A 152 -1.20 -1.64 -24.73
CA GLY A 152 -0.99 -1.36 -26.13
C GLY A 152 -1.18 -2.59 -27.04
N THR A 153 -0.66 -2.49 -28.27
CA THR A 153 -0.82 -3.54 -29.29
C THR A 153 0.17 -4.70 -29.14
N ASN A 154 1.06 -4.64 -28.18
CA ASN A 154 2.07 -5.69 -27.94
C ASN A 154 1.62 -6.73 -26.91
N ASN A 155 0.50 -6.50 -26.25
CA ASN A 155 -0.06 -7.44 -25.29
C ASN A 155 -1.58 -7.39 -25.35
N LEU A 156 -2.15 -8.20 -26.19
CA LEU A 156 -3.55 -8.28 -26.46
C LEU A 156 -4.13 -9.58 -25.87
N VAL A 157 -5.44 -9.66 -25.83
CA VAL A 157 -6.13 -10.93 -25.59
C VAL A 157 -5.82 -11.89 -26.72
N ASN A 158 -5.35 -13.07 -26.40
CA ASN A 158 -5.01 -14.14 -27.34
C ASN A 158 -6.10 -15.21 -27.33
N GLY A 159 -6.96 -15.15 -28.33
CA GLY A 159 -8.18 -15.96 -28.40
C GLY A 159 -9.36 -15.32 -27.65
N ALA A 160 -10.56 -15.50 -28.22
CA ALA A 160 -11.77 -14.89 -27.63
C ALA A 160 -12.14 -15.55 -26.29
N GLY A 161 -12.49 -14.72 -25.29
CA GLY A 161 -13.08 -15.17 -24.02
C GLY A 161 -14.62 -15.22 -24.11
N ALA A 162 -15.24 -16.29 -23.61
CA ALA A 162 -16.69 -16.45 -23.57
C ALA A 162 -17.26 -15.92 -22.23
N ILE A 163 -18.56 -15.60 -22.23
CA ILE A 163 -19.27 -15.23 -20.99
C ILE A 163 -19.16 -16.36 -19.98
N GLY A 164 -18.77 -16.04 -18.76
CA GLY A 164 -18.58 -16.96 -17.64
C GLY A 164 -17.18 -17.56 -17.53
N ASP A 165 -16.29 -17.34 -18.50
CA ASP A 165 -14.90 -17.79 -18.40
C ASP A 165 -14.21 -17.10 -17.21
N LYS A 166 -13.49 -17.91 -16.42
CA LYS A 166 -12.68 -17.45 -15.29
C LYS A 166 -11.20 -17.38 -15.63
N THR A 167 -10.85 -17.59 -16.88
CA THR A 167 -9.50 -17.48 -17.41
C THR A 167 -9.52 -16.74 -18.73
N ILE A 168 -8.42 -16.02 -19.02
CA ILE A 168 -8.19 -15.40 -20.31
C ILE A 168 -6.70 -15.54 -20.66
N THR A 169 -6.43 -15.82 -21.93
CA THR A 169 -5.05 -15.88 -22.42
C THR A 169 -4.66 -14.52 -22.99
N VAL A 170 -3.42 -14.11 -22.78
CA VAL A 170 -2.83 -12.88 -23.31
C VAL A 170 -1.60 -13.21 -24.15
N ASP A 171 -1.13 -12.27 -24.97
CA ASP A 171 0.05 -12.51 -25.82
C ASP A 171 1.34 -12.64 -25.01
N ASP A 172 1.47 -11.88 -23.93
CA ASP A 172 2.64 -11.86 -23.05
C ASP A 172 2.23 -11.45 -21.61
N ALA A 173 2.21 -12.38 -20.69
CA ALA A 173 1.89 -12.08 -19.28
C ALA A 173 3.04 -11.41 -18.54
N ASP A 174 4.28 -11.52 -19.04
CA ASP A 174 5.50 -10.93 -18.48
C ASP A 174 6.02 -9.78 -19.36
N VAL A 175 5.15 -8.81 -19.66
CA VAL A 175 5.54 -7.62 -20.42
C VAL A 175 6.70 -6.92 -19.72
N SER A 176 7.81 -6.79 -20.42
CA SER A 176 9.06 -6.22 -19.91
C SER A 176 8.85 -4.90 -19.17
N GLY A 177 9.09 -4.95 -17.86
CA GLY A 177 9.07 -3.79 -16.98
C GLY A 177 7.94 -3.76 -15.96
N PHE A 178 6.72 -4.16 -16.31
CA PHE A 178 5.57 -4.21 -15.39
C PHE A 178 4.54 -5.25 -15.84
N GLY A 179 4.92 -6.52 -15.85
CA GLY A 179 4.03 -7.65 -16.13
C GLY A 179 2.80 -7.68 -15.21
N PHE A 180 1.82 -8.49 -15.56
CA PHE A 180 0.68 -8.73 -14.67
C PHE A 180 1.15 -9.31 -13.34
N GLN A 181 0.51 -8.88 -12.27
CA GLN A 181 0.70 -9.42 -10.93
C GLN A 181 -0.62 -9.92 -10.38
N VAL A 182 -0.56 -10.95 -9.54
CA VAL A 182 -1.74 -11.40 -8.81
C VAL A 182 -2.29 -10.25 -7.98
N GLY A 183 -3.58 -9.99 -8.13
CA GLY A 183 -4.27 -8.86 -7.54
C GLY A 183 -4.43 -7.64 -8.45
N ASP A 184 -3.73 -7.55 -9.56
CA ASP A 184 -3.96 -6.46 -10.52
C ASP A 184 -5.40 -6.42 -11.00
N MET A 185 -5.90 -5.21 -11.21
CA MET A 185 -7.21 -4.97 -11.82
C MET A 185 -7.02 -4.79 -13.31
N ILE A 186 -7.79 -5.51 -14.09
CA ILE A 186 -7.77 -5.43 -15.55
C ILE A 186 -9.13 -5.00 -16.11
N LYS A 187 -9.09 -4.31 -17.23
CA LYS A 187 -10.23 -3.96 -18.07
C LYS A 187 -9.93 -4.30 -19.51
N PHE A 188 -10.96 -4.70 -20.21
CA PHE A 188 -10.87 -4.97 -21.64
C PHE A 188 -11.55 -3.86 -22.42
N HIS A 189 -11.06 -3.58 -23.61
CA HIS A 189 -11.66 -2.63 -24.54
C HIS A 189 -11.36 -3.01 -25.99
N GLU A 190 -12.12 -2.46 -26.94
CA GLU A 190 -11.99 -2.84 -28.34
C GLU A 190 -10.60 -2.59 -28.91
N ALA A 191 -10.17 -3.46 -29.79
CA ALA A 191 -8.86 -3.49 -30.42
C ALA A 191 -8.48 -2.23 -31.22
N SER A 192 -9.37 -1.46 -31.70
CA SER A 192 -9.20 -0.06 -32.13
C SER A 192 -10.52 0.46 -32.70
N VAL A 193 -10.98 1.55 -32.19
CA VAL A 193 -12.15 2.23 -32.77
C VAL A 193 -11.71 3.11 -33.91
N VAL A 194 -10.55 3.74 -33.80
CA VAL A 194 -10.01 4.70 -34.77
C VAL A 194 -8.49 4.69 -34.71
N VAL A 195 -7.85 4.63 -35.86
CA VAL A 195 -6.40 4.82 -35.98
C VAL A 195 -6.13 6.13 -36.72
N LYS A 196 -5.27 6.97 -36.16
CA LYS A 196 -4.80 8.23 -36.72
C LYS A 196 -3.30 8.29 -36.69
N VAL A 197 -2.70 8.92 -37.69
CA VAL A 197 -1.25 9.13 -37.77
C VAL A 197 -0.89 10.48 -37.17
N VAL A 198 0.16 10.55 -36.37
CA VAL A 198 0.64 11.82 -35.77
C VAL A 198 1.20 12.73 -36.86
N ALA A 199 0.72 13.97 -36.93
CA ALA A 199 1.18 15.00 -37.82
C ALA A 199 2.28 15.87 -37.17
N GLY A 200 3.52 15.44 -37.30
CA GLY A 200 4.69 16.10 -36.68
C GLY A 200 4.97 15.62 -35.26
N ALA A 201 6.24 15.53 -34.90
CA ALA A 201 6.68 15.09 -33.58
C ALA A 201 6.12 15.98 -32.45
N ILE A 202 5.65 15.36 -31.38
CA ILE A 202 5.08 16.01 -30.20
C ILE A 202 6.04 15.80 -29.03
N THR A 203 6.36 16.87 -28.32
CA THR A 203 7.22 16.80 -27.12
C THR A 203 6.52 17.47 -25.94
N ASN A 204 6.20 16.69 -24.92
CA ASN A 204 5.59 17.13 -23.66
C ASN A 204 4.42 18.10 -23.87
N SER A 205 3.45 17.72 -24.71
CA SER A 205 2.30 18.57 -25.07
C SER A 205 0.99 17.84 -24.92
N ILE A 206 -0.02 18.56 -24.46
CA ILE A 206 -1.43 18.11 -24.45
C ILE A 206 -2.13 18.31 -25.78
N ASN A 207 -1.54 19.07 -26.71
CA ASN A 207 -2.12 19.31 -28.02
C ASN A 207 -1.64 18.25 -29.00
N LEU A 208 -2.56 17.51 -29.55
CA LEU A 208 -2.33 16.46 -30.54
C LEU A 208 -2.93 16.86 -31.88
N THR A 209 -2.10 16.86 -32.91
CA THR A 209 -2.52 16.99 -34.30
C THR A 209 -2.23 15.69 -35.06
N VAL A 210 -3.15 15.25 -35.88
CA VAL A 210 -3.05 14.01 -36.67
C VAL A 210 -3.31 14.27 -38.16
N ASP A 211 -2.72 13.44 -39.02
CA ASP A 211 -2.86 13.48 -40.47
C ASP A 211 -4.02 12.61 -40.96
N GLY A 212 -5.23 12.98 -40.68
CA GLY A 212 -6.37 12.22 -41.22
C GLY A 212 -6.51 10.82 -40.57
N GLY A 213 -7.03 9.87 -41.31
CA GLY A 213 -7.42 8.53 -40.89
C GLY A 213 -8.95 8.38 -40.86
N SER A 214 -9.46 7.14 -40.76
CA SER A 214 -10.88 6.86 -40.73
C SER A 214 -11.47 6.89 -39.32
N GLY A 215 -12.77 7.10 -39.19
CA GLY A 215 -13.53 7.06 -37.96
C GLY A 215 -13.51 8.38 -37.15
N THR A 216 -14.36 8.45 -36.13
CA THR A 216 -14.59 9.65 -35.31
C THR A 216 -14.01 9.45 -33.91
N VAL A 217 -13.12 10.34 -33.53
CA VAL A 217 -12.59 10.44 -32.16
C VAL A 217 -13.57 11.23 -31.30
N ALA A 218 -13.87 10.72 -30.11
CA ALA A 218 -14.74 11.38 -29.14
C ALA A 218 -14.01 11.74 -27.83
N VAL A 219 -14.58 12.65 -27.07
CA VAL A 219 -14.10 12.96 -25.71
C VAL A 219 -14.20 11.70 -24.85
N GLY A 220 -13.13 11.46 -24.06
CA GLY A 220 -13.03 10.27 -23.20
C GLY A 220 -12.36 9.07 -23.87
N HIS A 221 -12.18 9.04 -25.22
CA HIS A 221 -11.39 7.99 -25.85
C HIS A 221 -9.98 7.97 -25.28
N ARG A 222 -9.45 6.77 -25.01
CA ARG A 222 -8.05 6.55 -24.69
C ARG A 222 -7.19 6.68 -25.92
N VAL A 223 -6.00 7.21 -25.75
CA VAL A 223 -5.00 7.37 -26.81
C VAL A 223 -3.87 6.39 -26.53
N ILE A 224 -3.67 5.43 -27.42
CA ILE A 224 -2.73 4.32 -27.28
C ILE A 224 -1.78 4.35 -28.47
N GLY A 225 -0.47 4.21 -28.20
CA GLY A 225 0.54 4.16 -29.26
C GLY A 225 1.96 4.21 -28.74
N ALA A 226 2.92 3.98 -29.64
CA ALA A 226 4.33 4.00 -29.28
C ALA A 226 4.74 5.36 -28.69
N GLY A 227 5.39 5.33 -27.52
CA GLY A 227 5.81 6.53 -26.77
C GLY A 227 4.78 7.02 -25.73
N ILE A 228 3.57 6.43 -25.68
CA ILE A 228 2.57 6.71 -24.66
C ILE A 228 2.59 5.56 -23.65
N THR A 229 3.09 5.84 -22.44
CA THR A 229 3.26 4.83 -21.37
C THR A 229 2.25 4.98 -20.24
N GLU A 230 1.53 6.10 -20.19
CA GLU A 230 0.48 6.38 -19.23
C GLU A 230 -0.90 6.32 -19.88
N VAL A 231 -1.93 6.17 -19.05
CA VAL A 231 -3.30 6.33 -19.52
C VAL A 231 -3.56 7.78 -19.88
N VAL A 232 -3.79 8.04 -21.16
CA VAL A 232 -4.08 9.36 -21.72
C VAL A 232 -5.44 9.34 -22.39
N LYS A 233 -6.24 10.37 -22.17
CA LYS A 233 -7.59 10.49 -22.73
C LYS A 233 -7.76 11.78 -23.53
N VAL A 234 -8.65 11.73 -24.51
CA VAL A 234 -9.10 12.91 -25.22
C VAL A 234 -9.97 13.76 -24.30
N LYS A 235 -9.51 14.95 -23.96
CA LYS A 235 -10.23 15.94 -23.14
C LYS A 235 -11.17 16.78 -23.97
N THR A 236 -10.73 17.19 -25.16
CA THR A 236 -11.50 18.03 -26.08
C THR A 236 -11.22 17.65 -27.53
N VAL A 237 -12.25 17.56 -28.34
CA VAL A 237 -12.16 17.43 -29.79
C VAL A 237 -12.35 18.83 -30.40
N THR A 238 -11.29 19.41 -30.96
CA THR A 238 -11.33 20.73 -31.59
C THR A 238 -11.72 20.62 -33.06
N SER A 239 -11.23 19.59 -33.73
CA SER A 239 -11.59 19.25 -35.12
C SER A 239 -11.39 17.76 -35.37
N ALA A 240 -11.64 17.29 -36.58
CA ALA A 240 -11.40 15.89 -36.97
C ALA A 240 -9.90 15.48 -36.86
N THR A 241 -8.99 16.44 -36.80
CA THR A 241 -7.55 16.22 -36.78
C THR A 241 -6.83 16.90 -35.61
N VAL A 242 -7.55 17.63 -34.74
CA VAL A 242 -6.94 18.37 -33.61
C VAL A 242 -7.66 18.03 -32.31
N PHE A 243 -6.90 17.53 -31.36
CA PHE A 243 -7.38 17.10 -30.07
C PHE A 243 -6.60 17.74 -28.93
N VAL A 244 -7.25 17.96 -27.80
CA VAL A 244 -6.58 18.30 -26.53
C VAL A 244 -6.71 17.09 -25.62
N LEU A 245 -5.59 16.66 -25.07
CA LEU A 245 -5.47 15.51 -24.17
C LEU A 245 -5.55 15.94 -22.70
N ASP A 246 -5.84 15.03 -21.82
CA ASP A 246 -5.86 15.25 -20.38
C ASP A 246 -4.44 15.27 -19.76
N LYS A 247 -3.47 14.63 -20.45
CA LYS A 247 -2.06 14.60 -20.05
C LYS A 247 -1.15 14.91 -21.24
N PRO A 248 0.06 15.46 -21.00
CA PRO A 248 1.04 15.69 -22.06
C PRO A 248 1.61 14.37 -22.55
N ILE A 249 1.87 14.29 -23.87
CA ILE A 249 2.51 13.16 -24.52
C ILE A 249 3.79 13.55 -25.22
N THR A 250 4.67 12.57 -25.41
CA THR A 250 5.87 12.70 -26.28
C THR A 250 5.85 11.55 -27.26
N VAL A 251 5.60 11.85 -28.53
CA VAL A 251 5.53 10.87 -29.62
C VAL A 251 6.24 11.37 -30.85
N ALA A 252 6.85 10.46 -31.60
CA ALA A 252 7.51 10.81 -32.86
C ALA A 252 6.49 11.13 -33.95
N ASP A 253 6.96 11.75 -35.01
CA ASP A 253 6.17 11.96 -36.23
C ASP A 253 5.82 10.63 -36.91
N ASN A 254 4.68 10.57 -37.59
CA ASN A 254 4.19 9.40 -38.32
C ASN A 254 3.97 8.14 -37.47
N ILE A 255 3.71 8.29 -36.18
CA ILE A 255 3.29 7.18 -35.33
C ILE A 255 1.78 6.98 -35.43
N ASP A 256 1.36 5.72 -35.58
CA ASP A 256 -0.04 5.35 -35.51
C ASP A 256 -0.53 5.39 -34.05
N LEU A 257 -1.59 6.17 -33.82
CA LEU A 257 -2.28 6.25 -32.54
C LEU A 257 -3.67 5.59 -32.66
N ALA A 258 -3.94 4.64 -31.80
CA ALA A 258 -5.26 4.05 -31.64
C ALA A 258 -6.07 4.89 -30.64
N PHE A 259 -7.31 5.19 -30.99
CA PHE A 259 -8.28 5.81 -30.11
C PHE A 259 -9.36 4.77 -29.79
N SER A 260 -9.49 4.44 -28.52
CA SER A 260 -10.35 3.36 -28.05
C SER A 260 -11.35 3.84 -26.99
N ASN A 261 -12.52 3.26 -26.98
CA ASN A 261 -13.47 3.42 -25.87
C ASN A 261 -13.82 2.04 -25.29
N TYR A 262 -14.41 2.04 -24.09
CA TYR A 262 -14.80 0.80 -23.40
C TYR A 262 -16.21 0.31 -23.76
N THR A 263 -16.98 1.09 -24.49
CA THR A 263 -18.44 0.97 -24.52
C THR A 263 -18.98 -0.21 -25.30
N SER A 264 -18.17 -0.84 -26.15
CA SER A 264 -18.62 -1.94 -27.00
C SER A 264 -18.22 -3.33 -26.51
N VAL A 265 -17.20 -3.42 -25.66
CA VAL A 265 -16.72 -4.69 -25.11
C VAL A 265 -17.23 -4.91 -23.69
N GLU A 266 -17.24 -3.88 -22.89
CA GLU A 266 -17.73 -3.91 -21.52
C GLU A 266 -18.51 -2.63 -21.23
N ALA A 267 -19.57 -2.69 -20.45
CA ALA A 267 -20.33 -1.50 -20.04
C ALA A 267 -19.47 -0.56 -19.17
N GLY A 268 -18.43 -0.01 -19.77
CA GLY A 268 -17.57 1.08 -19.33
C GLY A 268 -16.78 0.92 -18.02
N ASN A 269 -17.20 0.08 -17.08
CA ASN A 269 -16.61 0.04 -15.73
C ASN A 269 -16.30 -1.36 -15.19
N THR A 270 -16.64 -2.44 -15.87
CA THR A 270 -16.38 -3.79 -15.40
C THR A 270 -14.88 -4.03 -15.25
N GLN A 271 -14.46 -4.39 -14.05
CA GLN A 271 -13.08 -4.69 -13.72
C GLN A 271 -12.97 -6.12 -13.23
N TYR A 272 -11.89 -6.76 -13.63
CA TYR A 272 -11.56 -8.11 -13.18
C TYR A 272 -10.26 -8.03 -12.38
N GLU A 273 -10.19 -8.84 -11.34
CA GLU A 273 -8.97 -9.03 -10.56
C GLU A 273 -8.25 -10.27 -11.09
N VAL A 274 -6.94 -10.17 -11.28
CA VAL A 274 -6.07 -11.30 -11.60
C VAL A 274 -5.84 -12.10 -10.32
N THR A 275 -6.29 -13.36 -10.30
CA THR A 275 -6.17 -14.23 -9.11
C THR A 275 -5.03 -15.22 -9.18
N ASP A 276 -4.58 -15.57 -10.38
CA ASP A 276 -3.44 -16.44 -10.63
C ASP A 276 -2.87 -16.19 -12.04
N ILE A 277 -1.60 -16.50 -12.24
CA ILE A 277 -0.90 -16.38 -13.51
C ILE A 277 -0.16 -17.67 -13.79
N THR A 278 -0.53 -18.35 -14.88
CA THR A 278 0.13 -19.58 -15.30
C THR A 278 0.53 -19.48 -16.78
N GLY A 279 1.80 -19.19 -17.05
CA GLY A 279 2.27 -18.86 -18.39
C GLY A 279 1.53 -17.63 -18.91
N GLU A 280 0.95 -17.69 -20.09
CA GLU A 280 0.18 -16.60 -20.71
C GLU A 280 -1.30 -16.59 -20.29
N VAL A 281 -1.71 -17.45 -19.35
CA VAL A 281 -3.09 -17.55 -18.89
C VAL A 281 -3.26 -16.82 -17.58
N LEU A 282 -4.15 -15.82 -17.58
CA LEU A 282 -4.58 -15.11 -16.38
C LEU A 282 -5.86 -15.76 -15.86
N SER A 283 -5.87 -16.19 -14.60
CA SER A 283 -7.10 -16.50 -13.89
C SER A 283 -7.69 -15.19 -13.36
N ILE A 284 -8.98 -15.01 -13.58
CA ILE A 284 -9.66 -13.74 -13.31
C ILE A 284 -10.94 -13.95 -12.52
N ARG A 285 -11.34 -12.94 -11.74
CA ARG A 285 -12.66 -12.86 -11.12
C ARG A 285 -13.20 -11.43 -11.24
N LEU A 286 -14.52 -11.31 -11.22
CA LEU A 286 -15.16 -10.01 -11.22
C LEU A 286 -14.86 -9.26 -9.91
N LYS A 287 -14.42 -8.00 -9.99
CA LYS A 287 -14.07 -7.19 -8.81
C LYS A 287 -15.24 -7.01 -7.84
N ASP A 288 -16.43 -6.73 -8.36
CA ASP A 288 -17.61 -6.39 -7.55
C ASP A 288 -18.40 -7.63 -7.10
N ASP A 289 -18.13 -8.77 -7.68
CA ASP A 289 -18.75 -10.06 -7.32
C ASP A 289 -17.72 -11.20 -7.42
N PRO A 290 -16.81 -11.30 -6.43
CA PRO A 290 -15.71 -12.24 -6.49
C PRO A 290 -16.11 -13.71 -6.42
N ASP A 291 -17.30 -14.04 -5.94
CA ASP A 291 -17.73 -15.43 -5.78
C ASP A 291 -18.36 -16.02 -7.05
N GLU A 292 -18.98 -15.21 -7.92
CA GLU A 292 -19.66 -15.67 -9.12
C GLU A 292 -18.96 -15.30 -10.44
N GLY A 293 -18.00 -14.39 -10.42
CA GLY A 293 -17.62 -13.60 -11.56
C GLY A 293 -16.56 -14.16 -12.48
N GLY A 294 -16.97 -14.84 -13.54
CA GLY A 294 -16.24 -14.90 -14.80
C GLY A 294 -16.56 -13.69 -15.70
N LEU A 295 -16.09 -13.72 -16.94
CA LEU A 295 -16.35 -12.68 -17.92
C LEU A 295 -17.87 -12.41 -18.07
N GLN A 296 -18.23 -11.14 -18.00
CA GLN A 296 -19.65 -10.72 -18.10
C GLN A 296 -20.10 -10.52 -19.54
N THR A 297 -19.16 -10.44 -20.47
CA THR A 297 -19.41 -10.31 -21.91
C THR A 297 -18.35 -11.09 -22.68
N ILE A 298 -18.58 -11.28 -23.98
CA ILE A 298 -17.59 -11.88 -24.86
C ILE A 298 -16.45 -10.89 -25.06
N ILE A 299 -15.23 -11.30 -24.74
CA ILE A 299 -14.04 -10.54 -25.03
C ILE A 299 -13.47 -11.03 -26.36
N PRO A 300 -13.39 -10.19 -27.39
CA PRO A 300 -12.89 -10.63 -28.69
C PRO A 300 -11.39 -10.91 -28.64
N ASP A 301 -10.94 -11.75 -29.56
CA ASP A 301 -9.52 -11.89 -29.87
C ASP A 301 -8.91 -10.53 -30.22
N ASN A 302 -7.66 -10.30 -29.81
CA ASN A 302 -6.94 -9.02 -29.95
C ASN A 302 -7.60 -7.82 -29.21
N ALA A 303 -8.44 -8.05 -28.22
CA ALA A 303 -8.92 -6.97 -27.35
C ALA A 303 -7.75 -6.33 -26.59
N LEU A 304 -7.81 -5.02 -26.47
CA LEU A 304 -6.85 -4.25 -25.71
C LEU A 304 -7.08 -4.43 -24.21
N ILE A 305 -6.01 -4.39 -23.43
CA ILE A 305 -6.05 -4.57 -21.97
C ILE A 305 -5.49 -3.33 -21.30
N THR A 306 -6.19 -2.83 -20.29
CA THR A 306 -5.67 -1.87 -19.33
C THR A 306 -5.45 -2.58 -18.01
N ARG A 307 -4.23 -2.51 -17.50
CA ARG A 307 -3.85 -2.98 -16.18
C ARG A 307 -3.83 -1.81 -15.19
N ARG A 308 -4.31 -2.05 -13.98
CA ARG A 308 -4.28 -1.08 -12.90
C ARG A 308 -3.80 -1.77 -11.62
N TRP A 309 -2.91 -1.11 -10.89
CA TRP A 309 -2.42 -1.58 -9.61
C TRP A 309 -3.59 -1.79 -8.63
N ARG A 310 -3.59 -2.89 -7.91
CA ARG A 310 -4.69 -3.31 -7.04
C ARG A 310 -5.04 -2.29 -5.95
N TRP A 311 -4.06 -1.54 -5.46
CA TRP A 311 -4.24 -0.53 -4.44
C TRP A 311 -4.49 0.87 -4.97
N ALA A 312 -4.64 1.04 -6.26
CA ALA A 312 -4.79 2.35 -6.89
C ALA A 312 -5.97 3.16 -6.34
N ASP A 313 -7.04 2.49 -5.91
CA ASP A 313 -8.23 3.16 -5.34
C ASP A 313 -7.97 3.79 -3.95
N LEU A 314 -6.85 3.48 -3.30
CA LEU A 314 -6.44 4.11 -2.04
C LEU A 314 -5.80 5.49 -2.23
N PHE A 315 -5.48 5.86 -3.46
CA PHE A 315 -4.75 7.07 -3.80
C PHE A 315 -5.54 7.95 -4.76
N ASN A 316 -5.42 9.27 -4.60
CA ASN A 316 -6.14 10.24 -5.44
C ASN A 316 -5.55 10.38 -6.85
N SER A 317 -4.31 10.01 -7.05
CA SER A 317 -3.58 10.13 -8.33
C SER A 317 -2.45 9.12 -8.41
N ALA A 318 -1.99 8.84 -9.62
CA ALA A 318 -0.74 8.11 -9.83
C ALA A 318 0.48 8.89 -9.27
N PRO A 319 1.57 8.20 -8.86
CA PRO A 319 2.80 8.86 -8.49
C PRO A 319 3.40 9.59 -9.70
N GLY A 320 3.89 10.78 -9.49
CA GLY A 320 4.32 11.69 -10.55
C GLY A 320 5.67 12.35 -10.28
N GLN A 321 5.67 13.67 -10.36
CA GLN A 321 6.83 14.51 -10.10
C GLN A 321 6.61 15.33 -8.85
N SER A 322 7.52 15.26 -7.89
CA SER A 322 7.46 16.06 -6.67
C SER A 322 7.59 17.55 -6.94
N ALA A 323 6.99 18.36 -6.08
CA ALA A 323 7.10 19.81 -6.16
C ALA A 323 8.57 20.28 -6.12
N TYR A 324 9.42 19.57 -5.38
CA TYR A 324 10.85 19.87 -5.33
C TYR A 324 11.54 19.66 -6.69
N ASN A 325 11.30 18.53 -7.34
CA ASN A 325 11.86 18.26 -8.66
C ASN A 325 11.35 19.22 -9.73
N LEU A 326 10.06 19.55 -9.66
CA LEU A 326 9.46 20.52 -10.56
C LEU A 326 10.11 21.92 -10.41
N ALA A 327 10.29 22.39 -9.18
CA ALA A 327 10.87 23.68 -8.88
C ALA A 327 12.37 23.78 -9.26
N ASN A 328 13.10 22.67 -9.23
CA ASN A 328 14.54 22.62 -9.49
C ASN A 328 14.90 22.09 -10.88
N GLY A 329 13.93 21.91 -11.78
CA GLY A 329 14.16 21.41 -13.14
C GLY A 329 14.80 20.03 -13.19
N ARG A 330 14.59 19.20 -12.16
CA ARG A 330 15.07 17.82 -12.12
C ARG A 330 14.07 16.90 -12.83
N GLY A 331 14.52 15.70 -13.19
CA GLY A 331 13.73 14.73 -13.96
C GLY A 331 12.33 14.43 -13.39
N THR A 332 11.48 13.84 -14.21
CA THR A 332 10.12 13.39 -13.88
C THR A 332 10.14 12.00 -13.23
N GLY A 333 9.04 11.62 -12.56
CA GLY A 333 8.83 10.25 -12.08
C GLY A 333 9.62 9.91 -10.82
N ASP A 334 9.88 10.88 -9.96
CA ASP A 334 10.56 10.66 -8.69
C ASP A 334 9.62 10.22 -7.55
N GLU A 335 8.32 10.29 -7.73
CA GLU A 335 7.38 9.86 -6.70
C GLU A 335 7.08 8.36 -6.77
N LEU A 336 6.65 7.83 -5.63
CA LEU A 336 6.14 6.46 -5.48
C LEU A 336 5.03 6.42 -4.43
N HIS A 337 4.23 5.34 -4.46
CA HIS A 337 3.29 5.00 -3.40
C HIS A 337 3.70 3.72 -2.72
N ILE A 338 3.40 3.60 -1.43
CA ILE A 338 3.61 2.38 -0.65
C ILE A 338 2.32 2.02 0.07
N VAL A 339 1.99 0.74 0.06
CA VAL A 339 0.92 0.15 0.88
C VAL A 339 1.51 -0.93 1.76
N VAL A 340 1.22 -0.85 3.05
CA VAL A 340 1.51 -1.90 4.02
C VAL A 340 0.19 -2.56 4.39
N PHE A 341 0.12 -3.87 4.30
CA PHE A 341 -1.12 -4.61 4.48
C PHE A 341 -0.90 -5.93 5.23
N ASP A 342 -1.98 -6.47 5.79
CA ASP A 342 -2.00 -7.75 6.49
C ASP A 342 -2.32 -8.87 5.48
N THR A 343 -1.35 -9.73 5.20
CA THR A 343 -1.47 -10.80 4.21
C THR A 343 -2.26 -12.01 4.69
N THR A 344 -2.44 -12.16 5.99
CA THR A 344 -3.04 -13.35 6.61
C THR A 344 -4.25 -13.06 7.50
N GLY A 345 -4.54 -11.77 7.74
CA GLY A 345 -5.58 -11.35 8.67
C GLY A 345 -5.20 -11.46 10.15
N ASN A 346 -4.00 -11.89 10.50
CA ASN A 346 -3.58 -12.07 11.89
C ASN A 346 -3.46 -10.76 12.68
N ILE A 347 -3.27 -9.65 11.98
CA ILE A 347 -3.12 -8.31 12.60
C ILE A 347 -4.48 -7.62 12.67
N THR A 348 -5.20 -7.58 11.56
CA THR A 348 -6.45 -6.84 11.41
C THR A 348 -7.68 -7.67 11.80
N GLY A 349 -7.59 -8.99 11.75
CA GLY A 349 -8.74 -9.90 11.84
C GLY A 349 -9.58 -9.90 10.55
N ALA A 350 -9.09 -9.32 9.47
CA ALA A 350 -9.76 -9.32 8.18
C ALA A 350 -9.77 -10.72 7.58
N ASP A 351 -10.84 -11.05 6.89
CA ASP A 351 -10.88 -12.22 6.03
C ASP A 351 -10.09 -11.88 4.76
N VAL A 352 -8.92 -12.49 4.61
CA VAL A 352 -8.03 -12.27 3.48
C VAL A 352 -8.14 -13.44 2.51
N ASP A 353 -8.22 -13.14 1.23
CA ASP A 353 -8.18 -14.15 0.19
C ASP A 353 -6.74 -14.56 -0.20
N VAL A 354 -6.62 -15.41 -1.25
CA VAL A 354 -5.33 -15.88 -1.77
C VAL A 354 -4.41 -14.73 -2.19
N ALA A 355 -4.98 -13.58 -2.58
CA ALA A 355 -4.24 -12.36 -2.94
C ALA A 355 -4.00 -11.43 -1.73
N GLY A 356 -4.46 -11.80 -0.52
CA GLY A 356 -4.31 -11.01 0.69
C GLY A 356 -5.18 -9.76 0.75
N GLN A 357 -6.32 -9.73 0.05
CA GLN A 357 -7.04 -8.47 -0.22
C GLN A 357 -8.48 -8.38 0.27
N ARG A 358 -9.08 -9.45 0.75
CA ARG A 358 -10.45 -9.36 1.26
C ARG A 358 -10.49 -8.57 2.56
N GLY A 359 -11.49 -7.73 2.66
CA GLY A 359 -11.75 -6.95 3.84
C GLY A 359 -10.78 -5.78 4.05
N ASN A 360 -10.70 -5.31 5.27
CA ASN A 360 -9.89 -4.14 5.63
C ASN A 360 -8.49 -4.58 6.06
N SER A 361 -7.71 -5.11 5.11
CA SER A 361 -6.36 -5.62 5.37
C SER A 361 -5.27 -4.53 5.34
N VAL A 362 -5.59 -3.32 4.90
CA VAL A 362 -4.63 -2.21 4.81
C VAL A 362 -4.26 -1.72 6.21
N LEU A 363 -2.97 -1.66 6.49
CA LEU A 363 -2.39 -1.15 7.73
C LEU A 363 -1.96 0.31 7.59
N GLU A 364 -1.20 0.61 6.53
CA GLU A 364 -0.64 1.94 6.30
C GLU A 364 -0.57 2.25 4.80
N THR A 365 -0.73 3.52 4.45
CA THR A 365 -0.57 4.02 3.07
C THR A 365 0.32 5.24 3.06
N TYR A 366 1.24 5.29 2.11
CA TYR A 366 2.13 6.43 1.89
C TYR A 366 2.02 6.88 0.44
N ALA A 367 1.56 8.11 0.25
CA ALA A 367 1.33 8.70 -1.07
C ALA A 367 2.46 9.67 -1.44
N ASN A 368 2.83 9.67 -2.73
CA ASN A 368 3.70 10.67 -3.34
C ASN A 368 5.03 10.87 -2.60
N LEU A 369 5.64 9.77 -2.15
CA LEU A 369 6.98 9.80 -1.55
C LEU A 369 8.01 10.04 -2.64
N SER A 370 8.89 11.03 -2.45
CA SER A 370 9.97 11.30 -3.41
C SER A 370 11.15 10.34 -3.19
N LYS A 371 11.67 9.78 -4.29
CA LYS A 371 12.90 8.97 -4.32
C LYS A 371 14.16 9.81 -4.24
N ASN A 372 14.06 11.12 -4.37
CA ASN A 372 15.21 12.00 -4.31
C ASN A 372 15.52 12.38 -2.87
N SER A 373 16.76 12.18 -2.47
CA SER A 373 17.29 12.79 -1.26
C SER A 373 17.38 14.31 -1.47
N SER A 374 16.86 15.05 -0.51
CA SER A 374 17.01 16.51 -0.43
C SER A 374 18.48 16.94 -0.28
#